data_24c78af0928eb0401218edc7f7833f30
#
_entry.id   24c78af0928eb0401218edc7f7833f30
#
_cell.length_a   1.000
_cell.length_b   1.000
_cell.length_c   1.000
_cell.angle_alpha   90.00
_cell.angle_beta   90.00
_cell.angle_gamma   90.00
#
_symmetry.space_group_name_H-M   'P 1'
#
loop_
_entity.id
_entity.type
_entity.pdbx_description
1 polymer ?
#
loop_
_entity_poly.entity_id
_entity_poly.type
_entity_poly.pdbx_seq_one_letter_code
_entity_poly.pdbx_strand_id
1 'polypeptide(L)'
;FPKIDCEKGETVLEVKNLCHPTEFAHISFSLRKGEILGFYGLVGAGRTELMQALSGVTRPSSGEIILNGQPRRFRQPADAIKAGIVCVPEERQKQGAIIALPIAQNISLPQLSKLNPNGVLHDDREWKLADEYAKRLQVKAFSWKQAVETLSGGNQQKVVIGKWLATHPDVIILDEPTKGIDIGS
;
A
#
# COMPACT_ATOMS: atom_id res chain seq x y z
N PHE A 1 0.61 4.42 -24.06
CA PHE A 1 0.00 4.37 -22.71
C PHE A 1 -1.48 4.64 -22.87
N PRO A 2 -2.37 3.77 -22.39
CA PRO A 2 -3.79 4.05 -22.42
C PRO A 2 -4.06 5.29 -21.56
N LYS A 3 -4.65 6.33 -22.15
CA LYS A 3 -5.19 7.45 -21.39
C LYS A 3 -6.50 6.97 -20.78
N ILE A 4 -6.50 6.77 -19.47
CA ILE A 4 -7.72 6.57 -18.73
C ILE A 4 -8.16 7.97 -18.28
N ASP A 5 -9.14 8.54 -18.97
CA ASP A 5 -9.79 9.77 -18.52
C ASP A 5 -10.69 9.41 -17.32
N CYS A 6 -10.13 9.50 -16.12
CA CYS A 6 -10.91 9.46 -14.90
C CYS A 6 -11.32 10.89 -14.54
N GLU A 7 -12.61 11.13 -14.37
CA GLU A 7 -13.09 12.37 -13.78
C GLU A 7 -12.48 12.49 -12.37
N LYS A 8 -11.72 13.57 -12.16
CA LYS A 8 -11.12 13.86 -10.87
C LYS A 8 -12.20 14.30 -9.91
N GLY A 9 -12.42 13.54 -8.85
CA GLY A 9 -13.37 13.87 -7.79
C GLY A 9 -12.86 14.91 -6.82
N GLU A 10 -13.45 14.91 -5.63
CA GLU A 10 -13.04 15.76 -4.51
C GLU A 10 -11.63 15.41 -4.00
N THR A 11 -11.01 16.34 -3.27
CA THR A 11 -9.69 16.14 -2.66
C THR A 11 -9.78 15.08 -1.56
N VAL A 12 -9.04 13.99 -1.70
CA VAL A 12 -8.97 12.89 -0.73
C VAL A 12 -7.80 13.06 0.23
N LEU A 13 -6.64 13.52 -0.25
CA LEU A 13 -5.46 13.78 0.56
C LEU A 13 -4.93 15.18 0.28
N GLU A 14 -4.65 15.93 1.34
CA GLU A 14 -3.96 17.21 1.26
C GLU A 14 -2.80 17.20 2.26
N VAL A 15 -1.64 17.59 1.79
CA VAL A 15 -0.41 17.71 2.58
C VAL A 15 0.01 19.16 2.55
N LYS A 16 0.20 19.76 3.74
CA LYS A 16 0.54 21.16 3.89
C LYS A 16 1.84 21.34 4.65
N ASN A 17 2.82 21.89 3.95
CA ASN A 17 4.09 22.31 4.53
C ASN A 17 4.74 21.24 5.42
N LEU A 18 4.68 19.96 4.97
CA LEU A 18 5.18 18.83 5.71
C LEU A 18 6.70 18.83 5.71
N CYS A 19 7.30 18.66 6.89
CA CYS A 19 8.75 18.58 7.07
C CYS A 19 9.13 17.31 7.83
N HIS A 20 10.30 16.75 7.51
CA HIS A 20 10.96 15.72 8.26
C HIS A 20 12.23 16.32 8.92
N PRO A 21 12.72 15.81 10.05
CA PRO A 21 13.91 16.39 10.71
C PRO A 21 15.14 16.51 9.82
N THR A 22 15.35 15.58 8.88
CA THR A 22 16.57 15.45 8.07
C THR A 22 16.35 15.28 6.57
N GLU A 23 15.20 14.71 6.14
CA GLU A 23 15.10 14.13 4.80
C GLU A 23 14.37 15.02 3.78
N PHE A 24 13.38 15.79 4.23
CA PHE A 24 12.62 16.70 3.36
C PHE A 24 12.04 17.90 4.15
N ALA A 25 11.77 18.99 3.43
CA ALA A 25 11.19 20.19 4.02
C ALA A 25 10.14 20.82 3.10
N HIS A 26 9.12 21.42 3.72
CA HIS A 26 8.10 22.25 3.08
C HIS A 26 7.35 21.60 1.93
N ILE A 27 7.06 20.30 2.03
CA ILE A 27 6.32 19.56 1.02
C ILE A 27 4.83 19.87 1.11
N SER A 28 4.24 20.30 -0.01
CA SER A 28 2.80 20.57 -0.11
C SER A 28 2.28 20.03 -1.44
N PHE A 29 1.18 19.29 -1.38
CA PHE A 29 0.46 18.78 -2.55
C PHE A 29 -0.96 18.37 -2.18
N SER A 30 -1.78 18.10 -3.18
CA SER A 30 -3.10 17.51 -3.01
C SER A 30 -3.31 16.36 -3.98
N LEU A 31 -4.12 15.39 -3.58
CA LEU A 31 -4.54 14.24 -4.39
C LEU A 31 -6.07 14.18 -4.40
N ARG A 32 -6.65 14.02 -5.59
CA ARG A 32 -8.09 13.89 -5.77
C ARG A 32 -8.49 12.43 -5.95
N LYS A 33 -9.73 12.13 -5.67
CA LYS A 33 -10.30 10.81 -5.93
C LYS A 33 -10.20 10.46 -7.42
N GLY A 34 -9.68 9.25 -7.72
CA GLY A 34 -9.44 8.81 -9.09
C GLY A 34 -8.18 9.38 -9.75
N GLU A 35 -7.39 10.21 -9.04
CA GLU A 35 -6.16 10.78 -9.55
C GLU A 35 -4.96 9.87 -9.28
N ILE A 36 -4.02 9.82 -10.23
CA ILE A 36 -2.70 9.24 -10.05
C ILE A 36 -1.69 10.39 -10.00
N LEU A 37 -1.06 10.58 -8.84
CA LEU A 37 -0.02 11.58 -8.63
C LEU A 37 1.35 10.91 -8.65
N GLY A 38 2.19 11.29 -9.59
CA GLY A 38 3.56 10.78 -9.73
C GLY A 38 4.58 11.68 -9.03
N PHE A 39 5.49 11.07 -8.27
CA PHE A 39 6.66 11.74 -7.70
C PHE A 39 7.91 11.31 -8.46
N TYR A 40 8.66 12.29 -8.94
CA TYR A 40 9.93 12.08 -9.64
C TYR A 40 11.05 12.82 -8.93
N GLY A 41 12.25 12.25 -8.92
CA GLY A 41 13.43 12.87 -8.32
C GLY A 41 14.64 11.96 -8.37
N LEU A 42 15.80 12.50 -8.05
CA LEU A 42 17.05 11.74 -7.95
C LEU A 42 17.02 10.77 -6.75
N VAL A 43 17.91 9.80 -6.76
CA VAL A 43 18.15 8.93 -5.60
C VAL A 43 18.57 9.81 -4.41
N GLY A 44 17.98 9.59 -3.24
CA GLY A 44 18.21 10.41 -2.05
C GLY A 44 17.43 11.73 -2.01
N ALA A 45 16.45 11.94 -2.90
CA ALA A 45 15.60 13.14 -2.88
C ALA A 45 14.49 13.13 -1.81
N GLY A 46 14.49 12.19 -0.86
CA GLY A 46 13.52 12.12 0.21
C GLY A 46 12.15 11.54 -0.17
N ARG A 47 12.01 10.91 -1.34
CA ARG A 47 10.73 10.36 -1.81
C ARG A 47 10.21 9.24 -0.90
N THR A 48 11.04 8.24 -0.65
CA THR A 48 10.71 7.10 0.23
C THR A 48 10.39 7.57 1.65
N GLU A 49 11.15 8.53 2.17
CA GLU A 49 10.97 9.12 3.50
C GLU A 49 9.64 9.88 3.60
N LEU A 50 9.25 10.60 2.53
CA LEU A 50 7.94 11.21 2.44
C LEU A 50 6.81 10.16 2.46
N MET A 51 6.94 9.07 1.68
CA MET A 51 5.96 7.97 1.67
C MET A 51 5.87 7.27 3.03
N GLN A 52 7.00 7.09 3.71
CA GLN A 52 7.08 6.57 5.07
C GLN A 52 6.38 7.50 6.08
N ALA A 53 6.55 8.80 5.96
CA ALA A 53 5.88 9.77 6.83
C ALA A 53 4.35 9.75 6.61
N LEU A 54 3.89 9.68 5.37
CA LEU A 54 2.47 9.60 5.03
C LEU A 54 1.81 8.29 5.49
N SER A 55 2.58 7.21 5.53
CA SER A 55 2.11 5.89 5.98
C SER A 55 2.34 5.62 7.47
N GLY A 56 2.89 6.59 8.23
CA GLY A 56 3.08 6.48 9.68
C GLY A 56 4.27 5.62 10.11
N VAL A 57 5.20 5.30 9.19
CA VAL A 57 6.46 4.60 9.49
C VAL A 57 7.43 5.54 10.19
N THR A 58 7.52 6.79 9.71
CA THR A 58 8.27 7.88 10.34
C THR A 58 7.34 9.00 10.79
N ARG A 59 7.84 9.92 11.61
CA ARG A 59 7.04 11.05 12.10
C ARG A 59 7.54 12.35 11.49
N PRO A 60 6.68 13.12 10.82
CA PRO A 60 7.04 14.46 10.39
C PRO A 60 7.28 15.36 11.61
N SER A 61 8.20 16.32 11.47
CA SER A 61 8.52 17.30 12.50
C SER A 61 7.50 18.45 12.55
N SER A 62 6.94 18.81 11.40
CA SER A 62 5.91 19.86 11.27
C SER A 62 5.07 19.68 10.02
N GLY A 63 4.05 20.51 9.86
CA GLY A 63 3.10 20.45 8.76
C GLY A 63 1.86 19.62 9.09
N GLU A 64 0.99 19.48 8.10
CA GLU A 64 -0.30 18.81 8.27
C GLU A 64 -0.56 17.78 7.18
N ILE A 65 -1.18 16.67 7.58
CA ILE A 65 -1.77 15.67 6.69
C ILE A 65 -3.27 15.72 6.90
N ILE A 66 -4.04 15.98 5.85
CA ILE A 66 -5.49 16.07 5.87
C ILE A 66 -6.03 14.97 4.95
N LEU A 67 -6.80 14.05 5.51
CA LEU A 67 -7.41 12.93 4.77
C LEU A 67 -8.93 13.07 4.86
N ASN A 68 -9.60 13.11 3.70
CA ASN A 68 -11.05 13.30 3.59
C ASN A 68 -11.52 14.52 4.41
N GLY A 69 -10.79 15.66 4.31
CA GLY A 69 -11.08 16.90 5.02
C GLY A 69 -10.78 16.89 6.52
N GLN A 70 -10.23 15.79 7.06
CA GLN A 70 -9.93 15.65 8.48
C GLN A 70 -8.43 15.65 8.74
N PRO A 71 -7.88 16.51 9.61
CA PRO A 71 -6.48 16.46 10.03
C PRO A 71 -6.15 15.10 10.65
N ARG A 72 -5.02 14.53 10.26
CA ARG A 72 -4.55 13.22 10.74
C ARG A 72 -3.12 13.31 11.27
N ARG A 73 -2.86 12.56 12.32
CA ARG A 73 -1.52 12.30 12.85
C ARG A 73 -1.36 10.82 13.04
N PHE A 74 -0.40 10.23 12.32
CA PHE A 74 -0.10 8.81 12.44
C PHE A 74 1.10 8.62 13.38
N ARG A 75 0.94 7.78 14.39
CA ARG A 75 2.00 7.42 15.34
C ARG A 75 2.69 6.13 14.93
N GLN A 76 2.00 5.31 14.16
CA GLN A 76 2.42 4.01 13.68
C GLN A 76 1.66 3.65 12.38
N PRO A 77 2.15 2.71 11.56
CA PRO A 77 1.48 2.32 10.31
C PRO A 77 0.04 1.87 10.48
N ALA A 78 -0.28 1.22 11.60
CA ALA A 78 -1.65 0.78 11.87
C ALA A 78 -2.66 1.94 11.93
N ASP A 79 -2.23 3.14 12.32
CA ASP A 79 -3.10 4.33 12.36
C ASP A 79 -3.43 4.81 10.94
N ALA A 80 -2.42 4.81 10.04
CA ALA A 80 -2.59 5.17 8.63
C ALA A 80 -3.50 4.17 7.90
N ILE A 81 -3.26 2.86 8.12
CA ILE A 81 -4.07 1.77 7.54
C ILE A 81 -5.54 1.91 7.97
N LYS A 82 -5.80 2.14 9.26
CA LYS A 82 -7.17 2.35 9.78
C LYS A 82 -7.83 3.60 9.21
N ALA A 83 -7.03 4.63 8.91
CA ALA A 83 -7.53 5.86 8.31
C ALA A 83 -7.77 5.73 6.80
N GLY A 84 -7.25 4.69 6.14
CA GLY A 84 -7.43 4.45 4.71
C GLY A 84 -6.21 4.78 3.84
N ILE A 85 -5.03 4.99 4.43
CA ILE A 85 -3.76 5.14 3.70
C ILE A 85 -2.92 3.88 3.86
N VAL A 86 -2.49 3.29 2.73
CA VAL A 86 -1.63 2.12 2.71
C VAL A 86 -0.41 2.37 1.83
N CYS A 87 0.71 1.69 2.13
CA CYS A 87 1.94 1.80 1.37
C CYS A 87 2.43 0.42 0.92
N VAL A 88 2.65 0.28 -0.38
CA VAL A 88 3.39 -0.82 -1.00
C VAL A 88 4.86 -0.42 -1.00
N PRO A 89 5.72 -1.07 -0.21
CA PRO A 89 7.11 -0.68 -0.07
C PRO A 89 7.94 -1.12 -1.28
N GLU A 90 9.10 -0.49 -1.45
CA GLU A 90 10.08 -0.81 -2.48
C GLU A 90 10.60 -2.25 -2.36
N GLU A 91 10.97 -2.68 -1.14
CA GLU A 91 11.52 -4.02 -0.88
C GLU A 91 10.41 -5.02 -0.51
N ARG A 92 9.72 -5.55 -1.54
CA ARG A 92 8.57 -6.45 -1.35
C ARG A 92 8.86 -7.68 -0.50
N GLN A 93 10.08 -8.26 -0.60
CA GLN A 93 10.43 -9.49 0.12
C GLN A 93 10.77 -9.26 1.59
N LYS A 94 11.27 -8.06 1.95
CA LYS A 94 11.63 -7.75 3.33
C LYS A 94 10.51 -7.05 4.08
N GLN A 95 9.73 -6.19 3.37
CA GLN A 95 8.76 -5.30 3.99
C GLN A 95 7.33 -5.53 3.47
N GLY A 96 7.19 -6.05 2.25
CA GLY A 96 5.91 -6.17 1.58
C GLY A 96 5.15 -7.44 1.95
N ALA A 97 5.81 -8.59 2.00
CA ALA A 97 5.21 -9.90 2.27
C ALA A 97 6.01 -10.71 3.29
N ILE A 98 5.35 -11.64 3.96
CA ILE A 98 5.99 -12.71 4.71
C ILE A 98 6.16 -13.86 3.71
N ILE A 99 7.32 -13.92 3.04
CA ILE A 99 7.54 -14.75 1.87
C ILE A 99 7.37 -16.27 2.11
N ALA A 100 7.63 -16.73 3.34
CA ALA A 100 7.44 -18.13 3.74
C ALA A 100 5.97 -18.52 3.97
N LEU A 101 5.07 -17.53 4.10
CA LEU A 101 3.65 -17.79 4.30
C LEU A 101 2.91 -17.96 2.96
N PRO A 102 1.77 -18.70 2.98
CA PRO A 102 0.85 -18.82 1.85
C PRO A 102 0.37 -17.47 1.30
N ILE A 103 0.03 -17.46 0.02
CA ILE A 103 -0.59 -16.31 -0.66
C ILE A 103 -1.83 -15.85 0.10
N ALA A 104 -2.70 -16.80 0.49
CA ALA A 104 -3.94 -16.49 1.20
C ALA A 104 -3.67 -15.76 2.51
N GLN A 105 -2.72 -16.22 3.31
CA GLN A 105 -2.37 -15.60 4.58
C GLN A 105 -1.72 -14.23 4.40
N ASN A 106 -0.91 -14.04 3.34
CA ASN A 106 -0.36 -12.72 3.06
C ASN A 106 -1.45 -11.70 2.70
N ILE A 107 -2.43 -12.07 1.89
CA ILE A 107 -3.51 -11.17 1.47
C ILE A 107 -4.45 -10.87 2.65
N SER A 108 -4.76 -11.85 3.49
CA SER A 108 -5.68 -11.70 4.62
C SER A 108 -5.08 -10.97 5.82
N LEU A 109 -3.75 -10.97 5.95
CA LEU A 109 -3.03 -10.51 7.14
C LEU A 109 -3.52 -9.16 7.71
N PRO A 110 -3.68 -8.07 6.91
CA PRO A 110 -4.16 -6.79 7.44
C PRO A 110 -5.63 -6.81 7.87
N GLN A 111 -6.39 -7.82 7.48
CA GLN A 111 -7.82 -7.95 7.71
C GLN A 111 -8.16 -9.05 8.73
N LEU A 112 -7.17 -9.73 9.32
CA LEU A 112 -7.39 -10.88 10.21
C LEU A 112 -8.38 -10.59 11.34
N SER A 113 -8.29 -9.44 11.98
CA SER A 113 -9.20 -9.05 13.06
C SER A 113 -10.65 -8.84 12.57
N LYS A 114 -10.83 -8.37 11.34
CA LYS A 114 -12.17 -8.21 10.74
C LYS A 114 -12.74 -9.54 10.25
N LEU A 115 -11.88 -10.39 9.67
CA LEU A 115 -12.28 -11.72 9.22
C LEU A 115 -12.62 -12.65 10.38
N ASN A 116 -11.98 -12.44 11.52
CA ASN A 116 -12.01 -13.33 12.69
C ASN A 116 -12.31 -12.55 13.99
N PRO A 117 -13.50 -11.94 14.12
CA PRO A 117 -13.81 -11.05 15.25
C PRO A 117 -13.77 -11.75 16.62
N ASN A 118 -13.95 -13.08 16.65
CA ASN A 118 -13.89 -13.89 17.88
C ASN A 118 -12.49 -14.45 18.16
N GLY A 119 -11.46 -14.05 17.39
CA GLY A 119 -10.09 -14.54 17.54
C GLY A 119 -9.83 -15.96 17.02
N VAL A 120 -10.85 -16.63 16.47
CA VAL A 120 -10.72 -17.96 15.85
C VAL A 120 -10.46 -17.76 14.35
N LEU A 121 -9.34 -18.28 13.86
CA LEU A 121 -8.99 -18.21 12.44
C LEU A 121 -9.90 -19.14 11.62
N HIS A 122 -10.39 -18.63 10.51
CA HIS A 122 -11.23 -19.36 9.57
C HIS A 122 -10.58 -19.35 8.18
N ASP A 123 -9.95 -20.46 7.84
CA ASP A 123 -9.26 -20.64 6.55
C ASP A 123 -10.16 -20.31 5.35
N ASP A 124 -11.43 -20.65 5.41
CA ASP A 124 -12.39 -20.38 4.33
C ASP A 124 -12.56 -18.88 4.03
N ARG A 125 -12.55 -18.05 5.09
CA ARG A 125 -12.68 -16.60 4.95
C ARG A 125 -11.42 -15.98 4.35
N GLU A 126 -10.26 -16.43 4.82
CA GLU A 126 -8.97 -16.00 4.27
C GLU A 126 -8.82 -16.42 2.82
N TRP A 127 -9.20 -17.69 2.52
CA TRP A 127 -9.17 -18.20 1.15
C TRP A 127 -10.09 -17.42 0.22
N LYS A 128 -11.31 -17.13 0.63
CA LYS A 128 -12.29 -16.37 -0.18
C LYS A 128 -11.76 -14.97 -0.50
N LEU A 129 -11.20 -14.27 0.50
CA LEU A 129 -10.60 -12.95 0.30
C LEU A 129 -9.41 -13.03 -0.68
N ALA A 130 -8.54 -14.02 -0.50
CA ALA A 130 -7.39 -14.22 -1.37
C ALA A 130 -7.80 -14.55 -2.80
N ASP A 131 -8.80 -15.39 -2.98
CA ASP A 131 -9.32 -15.78 -4.30
C ASP A 131 -9.82 -14.55 -5.07
N GLU A 132 -10.55 -13.64 -4.40
CA GLU A 132 -11.04 -12.40 -4.99
C GLU A 132 -9.90 -11.52 -5.51
N TYR A 133 -8.94 -11.17 -4.62
CA TYR A 133 -7.89 -10.21 -4.98
C TYR A 133 -6.80 -10.81 -5.85
N ALA A 134 -6.44 -12.08 -5.65
CA ALA A 134 -5.45 -12.75 -6.48
C ALA A 134 -5.95 -12.94 -7.91
N LYS A 135 -7.23 -13.28 -8.11
CA LYS A 135 -7.85 -13.34 -9.44
C LYS A 135 -7.95 -11.98 -10.10
N ARG A 136 -8.40 -10.96 -9.36
CA ARG A 136 -8.49 -9.58 -9.86
C ARG A 136 -7.16 -9.06 -10.38
N LEU A 137 -6.06 -9.41 -9.71
CA LEU A 137 -4.70 -9.02 -10.09
C LEU A 137 -4.02 -10.04 -11.03
N GLN A 138 -4.72 -11.10 -11.42
CA GLN A 138 -4.19 -12.14 -12.29
C GLN A 138 -2.88 -12.74 -11.75
N VAL A 139 -2.86 -13.07 -10.44
CA VAL A 139 -1.73 -13.77 -9.82
C VAL A 139 -1.65 -15.18 -10.39
N LYS A 140 -0.50 -15.53 -10.96
CA LYS A 140 -0.23 -16.88 -11.49
C LYS A 140 0.32 -17.75 -10.37
N ALA A 141 -0.49 -18.68 -9.88
CA ALA A 141 -0.14 -19.65 -8.85
C ALA A 141 -0.95 -20.94 -9.04
N PHE A 142 -0.44 -22.07 -8.58
CA PHE A 142 -1.16 -23.34 -8.61
C PHE A 142 -2.24 -23.43 -7.54
N SER A 143 -2.02 -22.77 -6.43
CA SER A 143 -2.92 -22.75 -5.27
C SER A 143 -2.62 -21.56 -4.38
N TRP A 144 -3.63 -21.01 -3.71
CA TRP A 144 -3.45 -19.93 -2.73
C TRP A 144 -2.77 -20.42 -1.42
N LYS A 145 -2.59 -21.73 -1.27
CA LYS A 145 -1.74 -22.34 -0.21
C LYS A 145 -0.25 -22.32 -0.53
N GLN A 146 0.13 -21.95 -1.77
CA GLN A 146 1.51 -21.85 -2.20
C GLN A 146 2.21 -20.71 -1.44
N ALA A 147 3.44 -20.93 -0.98
CA ALA A 147 4.25 -19.90 -0.34
C ALA A 147 4.64 -18.81 -1.34
N VAL A 148 4.65 -17.56 -0.91
CA VAL A 148 4.93 -16.40 -1.77
C VAL A 148 6.35 -16.45 -2.36
N GLU A 149 7.33 -17.00 -1.64
CA GLU A 149 8.71 -17.14 -2.12
C GLU A 149 8.85 -17.98 -3.39
N THR A 150 7.91 -18.88 -3.67
CA THR A 150 7.92 -19.74 -4.87
C THR A 150 7.40 -19.04 -6.13
N LEU A 151 6.89 -17.82 -5.99
CA LEU A 151 6.36 -17.02 -7.10
C LEU A 151 7.45 -16.21 -7.79
N SER A 152 7.23 -15.89 -9.08
CA SER A 152 8.03 -14.88 -9.78
C SER A 152 7.90 -13.51 -9.11
N GLY A 153 8.90 -12.63 -9.29
CA GLY A 153 8.90 -11.29 -8.71
C GLY A 153 7.64 -10.49 -9.01
N GLY A 154 7.12 -10.55 -10.25
CA GLY A 154 5.88 -9.89 -10.63
C GLY A 154 4.66 -10.45 -9.91
N ASN A 155 4.58 -11.77 -9.70
CA ASN A 155 3.48 -12.36 -8.94
C ASN A 155 3.58 -12.05 -7.43
N GLN A 156 4.80 -12.02 -6.86
CA GLN A 156 5.01 -11.54 -5.48
C GLN A 156 4.50 -10.11 -5.31
N GLN A 157 4.81 -9.22 -6.27
CA GLN A 157 4.33 -7.83 -6.24
C GLN A 157 2.81 -7.76 -6.29
N LYS A 158 2.17 -8.55 -7.14
CA LYS A 158 0.71 -8.65 -7.21
C LYS A 158 0.10 -9.10 -5.88
N VAL A 159 0.73 -10.05 -5.17
CA VAL A 159 0.29 -10.47 -3.83
C VAL A 159 0.38 -9.31 -2.83
N VAL A 160 1.49 -8.55 -2.84
CA VAL A 160 1.65 -7.38 -1.94
C VAL A 160 0.62 -6.30 -2.26
N ILE A 161 0.36 -6.01 -3.53
CA ILE A 161 -0.69 -5.08 -3.94
C ILE A 161 -2.07 -5.59 -3.49
N GLY A 162 -2.37 -6.89 -3.72
CA GLY A 162 -3.61 -7.53 -3.32
C GLY A 162 -3.89 -7.45 -1.82
N LYS A 163 -2.85 -7.68 -1.01
CA LYS A 163 -2.88 -7.51 0.45
C LYS A 163 -3.42 -6.14 0.86
N TRP A 164 -2.93 -5.08 0.22
CA TRP A 164 -3.33 -3.73 0.56
C TRP A 164 -4.67 -3.33 -0.06
N LEU A 165 -4.96 -3.72 -1.29
CA LEU A 165 -6.27 -3.48 -1.91
C LEU A 165 -7.40 -4.17 -1.14
N ALA A 166 -7.15 -5.30 -0.51
CA ALA A 166 -8.12 -6.01 0.33
C ALA A 166 -8.56 -5.19 1.55
N THR A 167 -7.80 -4.17 1.95
CA THR A 167 -8.19 -3.26 3.04
C THR A 167 -9.16 -2.16 2.60
N HIS A 168 -9.45 -2.03 1.29
CA HIS A 168 -10.24 -0.97 0.68
C HIS A 168 -9.73 0.44 1.03
N PRO A 169 -8.46 0.76 0.71
CA PRO A 169 -7.88 2.04 1.06
C PRO A 169 -8.47 3.18 0.21
N ASP A 170 -8.51 4.39 0.78
CA ASP A 170 -8.81 5.63 0.06
C ASP A 170 -7.60 6.10 -0.76
N VAL A 171 -6.39 5.86 -0.23
CA VAL A 171 -5.11 6.23 -0.84
C VAL A 171 -4.16 5.04 -0.79
N ILE A 172 -3.62 4.67 -1.95
CA ILE A 172 -2.55 3.69 -2.06
C ILE A 172 -1.26 4.37 -2.52
N ILE A 173 -0.20 4.21 -1.74
CA ILE A 173 1.14 4.67 -2.05
C ILE A 173 1.90 3.49 -2.65
N LEU A 174 2.55 3.71 -3.80
CA LEU A 174 3.38 2.72 -4.46
C LEU A 174 4.82 3.24 -4.53
N ASP A 175 5.71 2.69 -3.72
CA ASP A 175 7.13 3.07 -3.71
C ASP A 175 7.92 2.11 -4.61
N GLU A 176 8.43 2.62 -5.74
CA GLU A 176 9.19 1.89 -6.76
C GLU A 176 8.53 0.52 -7.15
N PRO A 177 7.23 0.49 -7.51
CA PRO A 177 6.46 -0.76 -7.62
C PRO A 177 6.93 -1.69 -8.75
N THR A 178 7.75 -1.20 -9.67
CA THR A 178 8.30 -1.97 -10.79
C THR A 178 9.73 -2.46 -10.57
N LYS A 179 10.35 -2.15 -9.44
CA LYS A 179 11.72 -2.54 -9.15
C LYS A 179 11.89 -4.05 -9.13
N GLY A 180 12.81 -4.56 -9.96
CA GLY A 180 13.10 -5.98 -10.06
C GLY A 180 11.95 -6.82 -10.63
N ILE A 181 11.14 -6.25 -11.50
CA ILE A 181 10.06 -6.93 -12.23
C ILE A 181 10.36 -6.87 -13.72
N ASP A 182 10.22 -8.01 -14.40
CA ASP A 182 10.40 -8.10 -15.84
C ASP A 182 9.28 -7.35 -16.60
N ILE A 183 9.65 -6.76 -17.74
CA ILE A 183 8.70 -6.08 -18.62
C ILE A 183 7.70 -7.15 -19.14
N GLY A 184 6.43 -6.98 -18.81
CA GLY A 184 5.34 -7.90 -19.23
C GLY A 184 4.80 -8.83 -18.15
N SER A 185 5.20 -8.63 -16.88
CA SER A 185 4.68 -9.37 -15.71
C SER A 185 3.37 -8.77 -15.18
#